data_e242ff44c78d8362a8f73663e9ae4c33
#
_entry.id   e242ff44c78d8362a8f73663e9ae4c33
#
_cell.length_a   1.000
_cell.length_b   1.000
_cell.length_c   1.000
_cell.angle_alpha   90.00
_cell.angle_beta   90.00
_cell.angle_gamma   90.00
#
_symmetry.space_group_name_H-M   'P 1'
#
loop_
_entity.id
_entity.type
_entity.pdbx_description
1 polymer ?
#
loop_
_entity_poly.entity_id
_entity_poly.type
_entity_poly.pdbx_seq_one_letter_code
_entity_poly.pdbx_strand_id
1 'polypeptide(L)'
;SDNEMLEMALVENIQREDLNDIEVAHSYQKLLFDCGLSHKELSERVGKSRSVITNTLRLLKLPKKIQEMVRNGKISSGHARALL
;
A
#
# COMPACT_ATOMS: atom_id res chain seq x y z
N SER A 1 -16.56 -16.06 -0.88
CA SER A 1 -16.19 -16.04 0.54
C SER A 1 -15.97 -14.61 1.02
N ASP A 2 -15.95 -14.42 2.31
CA ASP A 2 -15.72 -13.11 2.89
C ASP A 2 -14.34 -12.56 2.52
N ASN A 3 -13.33 -13.44 2.44
CA ASN A 3 -11.99 -13.04 2.03
C ASN A 3 -11.93 -12.57 0.58
N GLU A 4 -12.68 -13.21 -0.29
CA GLU A 4 -12.75 -12.79 -1.69
C GLU A 4 -13.43 -11.44 -1.84
N MET A 5 -14.48 -11.19 -1.08
CA MET A 5 -15.17 -9.90 -1.09
C MET A 5 -14.26 -8.79 -0.57
N LEU A 6 -13.53 -9.06 0.52
CA LEU A 6 -12.57 -8.10 1.08
C LEU A 6 -11.46 -7.82 0.08
N GLU A 7 -10.92 -8.85 -0.56
CA GLU A 7 -9.87 -8.71 -1.57
C GLU A 7 -10.34 -7.82 -2.72
N MET A 8 -11.53 -8.08 -3.26
CA MET A 8 -12.08 -7.29 -4.35
C MET A 8 -12.26 -5.83 -3.96
N ALA A 9 -12.75 -5.57 -2.76
CA ALA A 9 -12.95 -4.22 -2.27
C ALA A 9 -11.64 -3.47 -2.10
N LEU A 10 -10.60 -4.14 -1.58
CA LEU A 10 -9.30 -3.53 -1.39
C LEU A 10 -8.61 -3.23 -2.72
N VAL A 11 -8.67 -4.15 -3.67
CA VAL A 11 -8.09 -3.94 -5.00
C VAL A 11 -8.79 -2.79 -5.72
N GLU A 12 -10.11 -2.74 -5.66
CA GLU A 12 -10.87 -1.64 -6.26
C GLU A 12 -10.49 -0.31 -5.63
N ASN A 13 -10.34 -0.27 -4.30
CA ASN A 13 -9.96 0.94 -3.59
C ASN A 13 -8.56 1.43 -3.97
N ILE A 14 -7.61 0.52 -4.15
CA ILE A 14 -6.23 0.84 -4.56
C ILE A 14 -6.20 1.53 -5.91
N GLN A 15 -7.13 1.21 -6.80
CA GLN A 15 -7.17 1.75 -8.15
C GLN A 15 -7.77 3.16 -8.22
N ARG A 16 -8.18 3.73 -7.11
CA ARG A 16 -8.70 5.10 -7.07
C ARG A 16 -7.56 6.09 -7.24
N GLU A 17 -7.79 7.10 -8.08
CA GLU A 17 -6.76 8.09 -8.42
C GLU A 17 -6.37 9.00 -7.26
N ASP A 18 -7.30 9.22 -6.32
CA ASP A 18 -7.08 10.14 -5.21
C ASP A 18 -6.45 9.47 -3.98
N LEU A 19 -6.12 8.19 -4.07
CA LEU A 19 -5.55 7.45 -2.96
C LEU A 19 -4.06 7.76 -2.83
N ASN A 20 -3.61 8.15 -1.63
CA ASN A 20 -2.20 8.43 -1.41
C ASN A 20 -1.43 7.13 -1.09
N ASP A 21 -0.10 7.21 -1.14
CA ASP A 21 0.76 6.05 -1.00
C ASP A 21 0.66 5.39 0.37
N ILE A 22 0.36 6.15 1.43
CA ILE A 22 0.18 5.58 2.77
C ILE A 22 -1.07 4.71 2.81
N GLU A 23 -2.15 5.16 2.20
CA GLU A 23 -3.39 4.37 2.11
C GLU A 23 -3.20 3.13 1.25
N VAL A 24 -2.46 3.28 0.14
CA VAL A 24 -2.11 2.13 -0.70
C VAL A 24 -1.29 1.12 0.09
N ALA A 25 -0.32 1.58 0.87
CA ALA A 25 0.51 0.70 1.69
C ALA A 25 -0.33 -0.08 2.70
N HIS A 26 -1.28 0.57 3.37
CA HIS A 26 -2.19 -0.11 4.28
C HIS A 26 -3.05 -1.16 3.57
N SER A 27 -3.53 -0.85 2.36
CA SER A 27 -4.31 -1.81 1.58
C SER A 27 -3.47 -3.02 1.17
N TYR A 28 -2.23 -2.80 0.76
CA TYR A 28 -1.31 -3.90 0.45
C TYR A 28 -1.09 -4.79 1.66
N GLN A 29 -0.89 -4.17 2.84
CA GLN A 29 -0.69 -4.93 4.06
C GLN A 29 -1.90 -5.80 4.39
N LYS A 30 -3.11 -5.26 4.25
CA LYS A 30 -4.33 -6.02 4.47
C LYS A 30 -4.46 -7.19 3.50
N LEU A 31 -4.11 -6.97 2.23
CA LEU A 31 -4.16 -8.05 1.23
C LEU A 31 -3.19 -9.17 1.57
N LEU A 32 -2.00 -8.83 2.06
CA LEU A 32 -1.02 -9.84 2.45
C LEU A 32 -1.41 -10.59 3.71
N PHE A 33 -1.87 -9.88 4.75
CA PHE A 33 -2.12 -10.50 6.05
C PHE A 33 -3.56 -10.98 6.22
N ASP A 34 -4.54 -10.18 5.85
CA ASP A 34 -5.93 -10.54 6.09
C ASP A 34 -6.49 -11.45 5.00
N CYS A 35 -6.06 -11.24 3.76
CA CYS A 35 -6.50 -12.06 2.63
C CYS A 35 -5.55 -13.22 2.32
N GLY A 36 -4.37 -13.24 2.95
CA GLY A 36 -3.43 -14.33 2.80
C GLY A 36 -2.73 -14.42 1.45
N LEU A 37 -2.66 -13.32 0.71
CA LEU A 37 -1.96 -13.31 -0.58
C LEU A 37 -0.45 -13.35 -0.39
N SER A 38 0.25 -14.02 -1.31
CA SER A 38 1.69 -13.90 -1.42
C SER A 38 2.04 -12.59 -2.13
N HIS A 39 3.32 -12.18 -2.05
CA HIS A 39 3.79 -11.00 -2.79
C HIS A 39 3.59 -11.17 -4.30
N LYS A 40 3.78 -12.38 -4.81
CA LYS A 40 3.55 -12.68 -6.22
C LYS A 40 2.10 -12.49 -6.59
N GLU A 41 1.19 -13.05 -5.78
CA GLU A 41 -0.24 -12.92 -6.01
C GLU A 41 -0.68 -11.45 -5.94
N LEU A 42 -0.18 -10.71 -4.96
CA LEU A 42 -0.49 -9.30 -4.83
C LEU A 42 -0.03 -8.52 -6.05
N SER A 43 1.20 -8.76 -6.52
CA SER A 43 1.75 -8.13 -7.72
C SER A 43 0.83 -8.36 -8.92
N GLU A 44 0.37 -9.59 -9.12
CA GLU A 44 -0.52 -9.93 -10.22
C GLU A 44 -1.88 -9.23 -10.10
N ARG A 45 -2.43 -9.16 -8.89
CA ARG A 45 -3.77 -8.57 -8.66
C ARG A 45 -3.79 -7.07 -8.85
N VAL A 46 -2.74 -6.37 -8.43
CA VAL A 46 -2.72 -4.90 -8.51
C VAL A 46 -1.96 -4.38 -9.72
N GLY A 47 -1.31 -5.24 -10.48
CA GLY A 47 -0.60 -4.84 -11.69
C GLY A 47 0.66 -4.01 -11.44
N LYS A 48 1.31 -4.21 -10.30
CA LYS A 48 2.54 -3.52 -9.93
C LYS A 48 3.65 -4.51 -9.68
N SER A 49 4.90 -4.09 -9.91
CA SER A 49 6.04 -4.96 -9.65
C SER A 49 6.22 -5.19 -8.15
N ARG A 50 6.91 -6.29 -7.80
CA ARG A 50 7.21 -6.60 -6.40
C ARG A 50 8.04 -5.49 -5.75
N SER A 51 8.94 -4.87 -6.51
CA SER A 51 9.76 -3.75 -6.02
C SER A 51 8.90 -2.55 -5.64
N VAL A 52 7.91 -2.20 -6.46
CA VAL A 52 6.99 -1.11 -6.17
C VAL A 52 6.20 -1.40 -4.90
N ILE A 53 5.69 -2.63 -4.76
CA ILE A 53 4.93 -3.05 -3.58
C ILE A 53 5.79 -2.97 -2.33
N THR A 54 7.02 -3.51 -2.40
CA THR A 54 7.94 -3.50 -1.26
C THR A 54 8.29 -2.08 -0.83
N ASN A 55 8.59 -1.21 -1.80
CA ASN A 55 8.92 0.20 -1.51
C ASN A 55 7.73 0.93 -0.88
N THR A 56 6.52 0.66 -1.36
CA THR A 56 5.32 1.27 -0.80
C THR A 56 5.08 0.80 0.63
N LEU A 57 5.22 -0.51 0.88
CA LEU A 57 5.06 -1.07 2.22
C LEU A 57 6.07 -0.51 3.21
N ARG A 58 7.28 -0.17 2.76
CA ARG A 58 8.30 0.41 3.63
C ARG A 58 7.86 1.73 4.24
N LEU A 59 6.93 2.45 3.61
CA LEU A 59 6.41 3.70 4.16
C LEU A 59 5.73 3.49 5.51
N LEU A 60 5.21 2.30 5.78
CA LEU A 60 4.56 1.99 7.05
C LEU A 60 5.55 1.85 8.21
N LYS A 61 6.85 1.78 7.93
CA LYS A 61 7.91 1.74 8.94
C LYS A 61 8.29 3.13 9.43
N LEU A 62 7.82 4.18 8.77
CA LEU A 62 8.08 5.55 9.18
C LEU A 62 7.29 5.91 10.44
N PRO A 63 7.78 6.85 11.26
CA PRO A 63 6.99 7.39 12.36
C PRO A 63 5.64 7.91 11.86
N LYS A 64 4.63 7.81 12.69
CA LYS A 64 3.27 8.24 12.31
C LYS A 64 3.23 9.69 11.83
N LYS A 65 4.01 10.56 12.45
CA LYS A 65 4.09 11.97 12.08
C LYS A 65 4.54 12.13 10.62
N ILE A 66 5.55 11.36 10.22
CA ILE A 66 6.07 11.39 8.85
C ILE A 66 5.04 10.80 7.89
N GLN A 67 4.37 9.72 8.29
CA GLN A 67 3.29 9.14 7.47
C GLN A 67 2.18 10.16 7.23
N GLU A 68 1.80 10.93 8.23
CA GLU A 68 0.80 11.98 8.08
C GLU A 68 1.25 13.07 7.12
N MET A 69 2.54 13.43 7.14
CA MET A 69 3.07 14.42 6.20
C MET A 69 2.99 13.93 4.76
N VAL A 70 3.27 12.65 4.53
CA VAL A 70 3.09 12.04 3.19
C VAL A 70 1.62 12.05 2.80
N ARG A 71 0.74 11.65 3.72
CA ARG A 71 -0.69 11.59 3.48
C ARG A 71 -1.26 12.95 3.12
N ASN A 72 -0.76 14.00 3.77
CA ASN A 72 -1.23 15.37 3.55
C ASN A 72 -0.50 16.07 2.41
N GLY A 73 0.39 15.39 1.70
CA GLY A 73 1.11 15.93 0.57
C GLY A 73 2.22 16.90 0.92
N LYS A 74 2.62 16.97 2.19
CA LYS A 74 3.68 17.89 2.64
C LYS A 74 5.08 17.43 2.22
N ILE A 75 5.27 16.11 2.14
CA ILE A 75 6.50 15.53 1.58
C ILE A 75 6.12 14.42 0.60
N SER A 76 6.97 14.18 -0.39
CA SER A 76 6.72 13.12 -1.35
C SER A 76 7.09 11.75 -0.77
N SER A 77 6.51 10.69 -1.34
CA SER A 77 6.86 9.32 -0.95
C SER A 77 8.34 9.03 -1.15
N GLY A 78 8.92 9.56 -2.23
CA GLY A 78 10.34 9.38 -2.50
C GLY A 78 11.23 9.99 -1.43
N HIS A 79 10.91 11.21 -1.01
CA HIS A 79 11.63 11.86 0.08
C HIS A 79 11.45 11.11 1.40
N ALA A 80 10.24 10.63 1.67
CA ALA A 80 9.94 9.88 2.88
C ALA A 80 10.75 8.57 2.93
N ARG A 81 10.86 7.85 1.81
CA ARG A 81 11.64 6.62 1.75
C ARG A 81 13.12 6.85 2.04
N ALA A 82 13.64 8.01 1.70
CA ALA A 82 15.03 8.35 1.99
C ALA A 82 15.30 8.48 3.50
N LEU A 83 14.26 8.63 4.32
CA LEU A 83 14.38 8.70 5.76
C LEU A 83 14.40 7.32 6.45
N LEU A 84 14.19 6.26 5.70
CA LEU A 84 14.20 4.90 6.24
C LEU A 84 15.62 4.36 6.45
#